data_32989cbf51fffe491cb457dec173449c
#
_entry.id   32989cbf51fffe491cb457dec173449c
#
_cell.length_a   1.000
_cell.length_b   1.000
_cell.length_c   1.000
_cell.angle_alpha   90.00
_cell.angle_beta   90.00
_cell.angle_gamma   90.00
#
_symmetry.space_group_name_H-M   'P 1'
#
loop_
_entity.id
_entity.type
_entity.pdbx_description
1 polymer ?
#
loop_
_entity_poly.entity_id
_entity_poly.type
_entity_poly.pdbx_seq_one_letter_code
_entity_poly.pdbx_strand_id
1 'polypeptide(L)'
;MLAACSSRAPRPVPEARAVDGGLRLLGAAAYPAGTLTLGDGPRFGGVSGLARDPLSGQWVGAIDENEPQRLAWMDVAFGATLTVTPLRFTVLHAGPGASAETMAGLELESLVAMPGGGFAATTEGYHDATDIVHQAEVVFVERDGTVTGAVRPHAHFAMTAGDRGHGVRHNLGLESLTRTPDGRLISGLEQPLIQDGSMSNTTRGGLVRLIEFVARRSAGWTPGREWAYQLEPTAVVPGFSSPCPDGENGLSDMLALGDERWLMLERACLLGPPGTPAYNPVKIFEVSSRGAEDVSRLPALAGRSLRLVKKRLVLDVDTLLPRLPPLWATGSNFEALAFGPPGPLGERTILLMSDDNLRPTQTTAVLWLALP
;
A
#
# COMPACT_ATOMS: atom_id res chain seq x y z
N MET A 1 49.59 20.75 11.06
CA MET A 1 49.09 19.41 11.46
C MET A 1 47.71 19.22 10.84
N LEU A 2 47.66 18.50 9.76
CA LEU A 2 46.38 18.14 9.09
C LEU A 2 45.91 16.81 9.66
N ALA A 3 44.76 16.81 10.32
CA ALA A 3 44.10 15.58 10.79
C ALA A 3 43.46 14.90 9.62
N ALA A 4 43.90 13.68 9.29
CA ALA A 4 43.32 12.85 8.28
C ALA A 4 41.99 12.24 8.85
N CYS A 5 40.85 12.62 8.27
CA CYS A 5 39.58 11.92 8.46
C CYS A 5 39.65 10.58 7.72
N SER A 6 39.87 9.50 8.46
CA SER A 6 39.72 8.15 7.88
C SER A 6 38.24 7.83 7.72
N SER A 7 37.75 7.81 6.50
CA SER A 7 36.44 7.25 6.15
C SER A 7 36.45 5.74 6.39
N ARG A 8 35.81 5.32 7.45
CA ARG A 8 35.60 3.90 7.76
C ARG A 8 34.56 3.37 6.78
N ALA A 9 34.94 2.43 5.93
CA ALA A 9 34.01 1.73 5.03
C ALA A 9 32.85 1.10 5.86
N PRO A 10 31.62 1.14 5.35
CA PRO A 10 30.49 0.52 6.04
C PRO A 10 30.75 -0.97 6.24
N ARG A 11 30.44 -1.47 7.44
CA ARG A 11 30.53 -2.91 7.73
C ARG A 11 29.54 -3.66 6.85
N PRO A 12 29.92 -4.80 6.24
CA PRO A 12 28.99 -5.65 5.52
C PRO A 12 27.87 -6.12 6.45
N VAL A 13 26.64 -6.03 5.96
CA VAL A 13 25.45 -6.56 6.66
C VAL A 13 25.64 -8.08 6.81
N PRO A 14 25.47 -8.67 8.01
CA PRO A 14 25.62 -10.12 8.19
C PRO A 14 24.64 -10.88 7.31
N GLU A 15 25.08 -11.93 6.64
CA GLU A 15 24.22 -12.84 5.88
C GLU A 15 23.06 -13.34 6.74
N ALA A 16 21.83 -13.00 6.32
CA ALA A 16 20.61 -13.38 7.02
C ALA A 16 20.32 -14.87 6.79
N ARG A 17 20.38 -15.69 7.86
CA ARG A 17 19.73 -17.01 7.84
C ARG A 17 18.23 -16.80 7.73
N ALA A 18 17.62 -17.38 6.68
CA ALA A 18 16.17 -17.41 6.50
C ALA A 18 15.51 -18.08 7.74
N VAL A 19 14.41 -17.49 8.18
CA VAL A 19 13.41 -18.22 8.96
C VAL A 19 12.76 -19.19 7.97
N ASP A 20 12.63 -20.48 8.31
CA ASP A 20 12.12 -21.51 7.40
C ASP A 20 10.86 -21.04 6.64
N GLY A 21 10.98 -20.87 5.32
CA GLY A 21 9.90 -20.51 4.42
C GLY A 21 9.47 -19.05 4.37
N GLY A 22 10.21 -18.11 5.02
CA GLY A 22 9.90 -16.67 5.04
C GLY A 22 10.62 -15.84 3.98
N LEU A 23 10.26 -14.55 3.87
CA LEU A 23 10.95 -13.58 3.03
C LEU A 23 12.37 -13.30 3.57
N ARG A 24 13.34 -13.12 2.66
CA ARG A 24 14.75 -12.88 3.02
C ARG A 24 15.20 -11.49 2.62
N LEU A 25 15.73 -10.72 3.56
CA LEU A 25 16.27 -9.37 3.30
C LEU A 25 17.49 -9.45 2.38
N LEU A 26 17.46 -8.70 1.27
CA LEU A 26 18.54 -8.53 0.30
C LEU A 26 19.20 -7.16 0.40
N GLY A 27 18.41 -6.11 0.67
CA GLY A 27 18.89 -4.75 0.81
C GLY A 27 17.88 -3.84 1.46
N ALA A 28 18.36 -2.71 1.98
CA ALA A 28 17.54 -1.72 2.65
C ALA A 28 18.13 -0.31 2.49
N ALA A 29 17.25 0.69 2.52
CA ALA A 29 17.63 2.09 2.69
C ALA A 29 16.55 2.83 3.48
N ALA A 30 16.95 3.87 4.21
CA ALA A 30 16.02 4.79 4.85
C ALA A 30 16.55 6.22 4.69
N TYR A 31 15.67 7.11 4.33
CA TYR A 31 15.95 8.51 4.04
C TYR A 31 15.16 9.37 5.01
N PRO A 32 15.83 10.22 5.82
CA PRO A 32 15.13 11.22 6.62
C PRO A 32 14.25 12.10 5.74
N ALA A 33 13.12 12.51 6.27
CA ALA A 33 12.20 13.39 5.55
C ALA A 33 12.91 14.59 4.91
N GLY A 34 12.59 14.85 3.64
CA GLY A 34 13.16 15.97 2.87
C GLY A 34 14.59 15.78 2.37
N THR A 35 15.20 14.59 2.53
CA THR A 35 16.53 14.29 1.94
C THR A 35 16.44 13.83 0.49
N LEU A 36 15.32 13.24 0.10
CA LEU A 36 15.01 12.95 -1.31
C LEU A 36 14.38 14.20 -1.93
N THR A 37 15.01 14.79 -2.93
CA THR A 37 14.56 16.03 -3.57
C THR A 37 14.75 15.99 -5.08
N LEU A 38 13.96 16.78 -5.78
CA LEU A 38 14.08 17.06 -7.21
C LEU A 38 14.54 18.52 -7.38
N GLY A 39 15.83 18.79 -7.14
CA GLY A 39 16.36 20.16 -7.14
C GLY A 39 15.60 21.03 -6.13
N ASP A 40 15.18 22.22 -6.55
CA ASP A 40 14.38 23.16 -5.72
C ASP A 40 12.85 22.87 -5.82
N GLY A 41 12.47 21.71 -6.39
CA GLY A 41 11.08 21.29 -6.60
C GLY A 41 10.39 20.76 -5.34
N PRO A 42 9.18 20.22 -5.48
CA PRO A 42 8.44 19.57 -4.40
C PRO A 42 9.26 18.47 -3.74
N ARG A 43 9.03 18.24 -2.45
CA ARG A 43 9.64 17.12 -1.72
C ARG A 43 9.20 15.80 -2.36
N PHE A 44 10.11 14.85 -2.39
CA PHE A 44 9.83 13.47 -2.69
C PHE A 44 9.52 12.73 -1.38
N GLY A 45 8.37 12.05 -1.33
CA GLY A 45 7.84 11.34 -0.16
C GLY A 45 6.35 11.10 -0.35
N GLY A 46 5.66 10.60 0.67
CA GLY A 46 4.22 10.35 0.57
C GLY A 46 3.88 9.21 -0.39
N VAL A 47 4.70 8.17 -0.48
CA VAL A 47 4.50 7.08 -1.45
C VAL A 47 3.62 5.99 -0.84
N SER A 48 2.33 5.98 -1.18
CA SER A 48 1.36 4.96 -0.74
C SER A 48 1.22 3.79 -1.72
N GLY A 49 1.49 4.00 -3.01
CA GLY A 49 1.48 2.93 -4.00
C GLY A 49 2.74 2.89 -4.87
N LEU A 50 3.15 1.72 -5.34
CA LEU A 50 4.39 1.55 -6.11
C LEU A 50 4.21 0.61 -7.30
N ALA A 51 4.59 1.08 -8.49
CA ALA A 51 4.61 0.26 -9.70
C ALA A 51 5.92 0.42 -10.45
N ARG A 52 6.26 -0.56 -11.31
CA ARG A 52 7.35 -0.43 -12.27
C ARG A 52 6.77 -0.23 -13.67
N ASP A 53 7.07 0.91 -14.29
CA ASP A 53 6.63 1.20 -15.66
C ASP A 53 7.24 0.19 -16.65
N PRO A 54 6.43 -0.58 -17.39
CA PRO A 54 6.94 -1.61 -18.28
C PRO A 54 7.66 -1.06 -19.51
N LEU A 55 7.45 0.20 -19.87
CA LEU A 55 8.03 0.83 -21.05
C LEU A 55 9.41 1.43 -20.77
N SER A 56 9.61 2.09 -19.64
CA SER A 56 10.90 2.70 -19.27
C SER A 56 11.71 1.87 -18.28
N GLY A 57 11.06 0.98 -17.53
CA GLY A 57 11.66 0.26 -16.42
C GLY A 57 11.84 1.09 -15.15
N GLN A 58 11.42 2.36 -15.15
CA GLN A 58 11.45 3.25 -14.00
C GLN A 58 10.39 2.85 -12.96
N TRP A 59 10.63 3.21 -11.72
CA TRP A 59 9.65 3.07 -10.65
C TRP A 59 8.75 4.29 -10.61
N VAL A 60 7.49 4.08 -10.27
CA VAL A 60 6.47 5.12 -10.19
C VAL A 60 5.72 4.94 -8.88
N GLY A 61 5.68 5.99 -8.07
CA GLY A 61 4.91 6.05 -6.84
C GLY A 61 3.63 6.86 -7.02
N ALA A 62 2.53 6.38 -6.47
CA ALA A 62 1.37 7.21 -6.14
C ALA A 62 1.73 8.05 -4.92
N ILE A 63 1.42 9.34 -4.96
CA ILE A 63 1.67 10.24 -3.82
C ILE A 63 0.35 10.53 -3.15
N ASP A 64 0.24 10.14 -1.88
CA ASP A 64 -0.86 10.53 -1.01
C ASP A 64 -0.64 11.97 -0.52
N GLU A 65 -1.19 12.92 -1.26
CA GLU A 65 -1.18 14.34 -0.91
C GLU A 65 -2.35 15.03 -1.59
N ASN A 66 -3.07 15.83 -0.84
CA ASN A 66 -4.33 16.40 -1.27
C ASN A 66 -4.26 17.27 -2.54
N GLU A 67 -3.16 18.01 -2.81
CA GLU A 67 -3.03 18.80 -4.05
C GLU A 67 -1.60 19.29 -4.34
N PRO A 68 -1.17 19.28 -5.60
CA PRO A 68 -1.80 18.58 -6.72
C PRO A 68 -1.48 17.07 -6.70
N GLN A 69 -2.49 16.24 -6.95
CA GLN A 69 -2.30 14.80 -7.09
C GLN A 69 -1.29 14.51 -8.20
N ARG A 70 -0.34 13.62 -7.92
CA ARG A 70 0.79 13.38 -8.81
C ARG A 70 1.38 11.98 -8.69
N LEU A 71 2.03 11.55 -9.76
CA LEU A 71 2.91 10.39 -9.77
C LEU A 71 4.36 10.83 -9.58
N ALA A 72 5.10 10.13 -8.74
CA ALA A 72 6.53 10.33 -8.53
C ALA A 72 7.33 9.28 -9.31
N TRP A 73 8.20 9.71 -10.21
CA TRP A 73 9.09 8.83 -10.98
C TRP A 73 10.45 8.78 -10.33
N MET A 74 11.02 7.57 -10.23
CA MET A 74 12.30 7.35 -9.60
C MET A 74 13.07 6.19 -10.22
N ASP A 75 14.38 6.21 -10.09
CA ASP A 75 15.23 5.02 -10.24
C ASP A 75 15.54 4.44 -8.87
N VAL A 76 15.66 3.11 -8.81
CA VAL A 76 16.13 2.40 -7.62
C VAL A 76 17.31 1.52 -8.03
N ALA A 77 18.47 1.80 -7.46
CA ALA A 77 19.65 0.94 -7.60
C ALA A 77 19.63 -0.12 -6.49
N PHE A 78 19.80 -1.37 -6.88
CA PHE A 78 19.69 -2.54 -6.01
C PHE A 78 21.05 -3.04 -5.55
N GLY A 79 21.22 -3.24 -4.26
CA GLY A 79 22.39 -3.76 -3.58
C GLY A 79 22.10 -3.95 -2.10
N ALA A 80 23.09 -4.28 -1.29
CA ALA A 80 22.94 -4.37 0.17
C ALA A 80 22.44 -3.03 0.75
N THR A 81 22.85 -1.91 0.15
CA THR A 81 22.26 -0.59 0.35
C THR A 81 21.51 -0.23 -0.93
N LEU A 82 20.24 0.09 -0.80
CA LEU A 82 19.43 0.60 -1.90
C LEU A 82 19.68 2.09 -2.09
N THR A 83 19.60 2.56 -3.35
CA THR A 83 19.63 3.99 -3.64
C THR A 83 18.40 4.39 -4.43
N VAL A 84 17.59 5.27 -3.87
CA VAL A 84 16.43 5.88 -4.54
C VAL A 84 16.86 7.22 -5.11
N THR A 85 16.61 7.43 -6.39
CA THR A 85 16.93 8.67 -7.09
C THR A 85 15.64 9.23 -7.71
N PRO A 86 15.04 10.28 -7.14
CA PRO A 86 13.91 10.99 -7.73
C PRO A 86 14.25 11.52 -9.13
N LEU A 87 13.33 11.40 -10.08
CA LEU A 87 13.53 11.81 -11.47
C LEU A 87 12.62 12.96 -11.90
N ARG A 88 11.32 12.85 -11.61
CA ARG A 88 10.30 13.84 -11.95
C ARG A 88 8.99 13.54 -11.24
N PHE A 89 8.11 14.53 -11.21
CA PHE A 89 6.70 14.36 -10.91
C PHE A 89 5.87 14.51 -12.18
N THR A 90 4.73 13.81 -12.21
CA THR A 90 3.69 13.98 -13.25
C THR A 90 2.39 14.32 -12.55
N VAL A 91 1.92 15.54 -12.71
CA VAL A 91 0.65 16.02 -12.12
C VAL A 91 -0.52 15.41 -12.88
N LEU A 92 -1.54 14.96 -12.14
CA LEU A 92 -2.74 14.37 -12.72
C LEU A 92 -3.68 15.45 -13.26
N HIS A 93 -4.34 15.14 -14.37
CA HIS A 93 -5.30 16.04 -15.01
C HIS A 93 -6.41 15.25 -15.72
N ALA A 94 -7.57 15.87 -15.84
CA ALA A 94 -8.74 15.23 -16.45
C ALA A 94 -8.52 14.92 -17.93
N GLY A 95 -8.74 13.67 -18.31
CA GLY A 95 -8.93 13.26 -19.70
C GLY A 95 -10.40 13.12 -20.07
N PRO A 96 -10.70 12.76 -21.34
CA PRO A 96 -12.08 12.72 -21.85
C PRO A 96 -13.04 11.76 -21.10
N GLY A 97 -12.50 10.76 -20.39
CA GLY A 97 -13.29 9.76 -19.64
C GLY A 97 -13.38 10.03 -18.14
N ALA A 98 -12.66 11.04 -17.62
CA ALA A 98 -12.70 11.39 -16.22
C ALA A 98 -13.91 12.26 -15.89
N SER A 99 -14.67 11.90 -14.87
CA SER A 99 -15.75 12.74 -14.34
C SER A 99 -15.19 13.86 -13.44
N ALA A 100 -15.92 14.97 -13.31
CA ALA A 100 -15.55 16.01 -12.35
C ALA A 100 -15.57 15.48 -10.90
N GLU A 101 -16.46 14.53 -10.59
CA GLU A 101 -16.53 13.86 -9.29
C GLU A 101 -15.27 13.04 -9.01
N THR A 102 -14.84 12.20 -9.97
CA THR A 102 -13.59 11.45 -9.88
C THR A 102 -12.39 12.36 -9.64
N MET A 103 -12.29 13.45 -10.42
CA MET A 103 -11.17 14.39 -10.29
C MET A 103 -11.15 15.12 -8.94
N ALA A 104 -12.33 15.43 -8.38
CA ALA A 104 -12.43 16.09 -7.08
C ALA A 104 -12.11 15.15 -5.90
N GLY A 105 -12.26 13.84 -6.10
CA GLY A 105 -12.01 12.82 -5.09
C GLY A 105 -10.69 12.07 -5.28
N LEU A 106 -9.77 12.58 -6.10
CA LEU A 106 -8.46 11.94 -6.28
C LEU A 106 -7.63 12.09 -5.01
N GLU A 107 -7.36 10.93 -4.42
CA GLU A 107 -6.44 10.71 -3.32
C GLU A 107 -5.88 9.32 -3.56
N LEU A 108 -4.65 9.24 -4.14
CA LEU A 108 -4.14 7.97 -4.67
C LEU A 108 -3.46 7.15 -3.58
N GLU A 109 -3.93 5.89 -3.41
CA GLU A 109 -3.37 4.95 -2.43
C GLU A 109 -2.47 3.91 -3.09
N SER A 110 -2.98 2.94 -3.76
CA SER A 110 -2.16 1.93 -4.42
C SER A 110 -2.00 2.18 -5.92
N LEU A 111 -0.99 1.56 -6.54
CA LEU A 111 -0.66 1.75 -7.96
C LEU A 111 -0.23 0.44 -8.61
N VAL A 112 -0.78 0.12 -9.77
CA VAL A 112 -0.32 -0.99 -10.61
C VAL A 112 -0.10 -0.56 -12.05
N ALA A 113 0.95 -1.08 -12.68
CA ALA A 113 1.21 -0.83 -14.09
C ALA A 113 0.27 -1.64 -15.00
N MET A 114 -0.20 -1.02 -16.07
CA MET A 114 -1.06 -1.62 -17.07
C MET A 114 -0.26 -2.07 -18.32
N PRO A 115 -0.67 -3.13 -19.04
CA PRO A 115 0.13 -3.75 -20.09
C PRO A 115 0.48 -2.84 -21.27
N GLY A 116 -0.34 -1.86 -21.57
CA GLY A 116 -0.12 -0.91 -22.68
C GLY A 116 0.70 0.32 -22.29
N GLY A 117 1.16 0.39 -21.05
CA GLY A 117 1.62 1.60 -20.38
C GLY A 117 0.48 2.23 -19.58
N GLY A 118 0.81 3.29 -18.80
CA GLY A 118 -0.12 3.84 -17.83
C GLY A 118 -0.36 2.94 -16.61
N PHE A 119 -1.31 3.33 -15.78
CA PHE A 119 -1.50 2.75 -14.45
C PHE A 119 -2.98 2.63 -14.11
N ALA A 120 -3.31 1.74 -13.20
CA ALA A 120 -4.51 1.79 -12.41
C ALA A 120 -4.11 2.09 -10.95
N ALA A 121 -4.90 2.92 -10.28
CA ALA A 121 -4.70 3.30 -8.89
C ALA A 121 -6.01 3.23 -8.13
N THR A 122 -5.97 3.09 -6.81
CA THR A 122 -7.14 3.18 -5.93
C THR A 122 -7.28 4.58 -5.35
N THR A 123 -8.51 4.92 -4.99
CA THR A 123 -8.85 6.05 -4.13
C THR A 123 -9.69 5.54 -2.97
N GLU A 124 -9.50 6.10 -1.76
CA GLU A 124 -10.17 5.58 -0.56
C GLU A 124 -11.65 5.93 -0.46
N GLY A 125 -12.01 7.13 -0.85
CA GLY A 125 -13.33 7.70 -0.59
C GLY A 125 -13.43 8.35 0.80
N TYR A 126 -13.98 9.55 0.81
CA TYR A 126 -14.10 10.35 2.02
C TYR A 126 -15.30 11.31 1.97
N HIS A 127 -15.64 11.88 3.13
CA HIS A 127 -16.55 13.02 3.23
C HIS A 127 -15.72 14.28 3.44
N ASP A 128 -15.90 15.28 2.61
CA ASP A 128 -15.24 16.57 2.82
C ASP A 128 -15.86 17.36 4.01
N ALA A 129 -15.30 18.51 4.32
CA ALA A 129 -15.75 19.35 5.42
C ALA A 129 -17.20 19.88 5.24
N THR A 130 -17.79 19.77 4.05
CA THR A 130 -19.16 20.15 3.72
C THR A 130 -20.10 18.96 3.61
N ASP A 131 -19.61 17.74 3.97
CA ASP A 131 -20.30 16.45 3.85
C ASP A 131 -20.57 16.02 2.39
N ILE A 132 -19.84 16.57 1.43
CA ILE A 132 -19.80 16.05 0.06
C ILE A 132 -19.02 14.74 0.08
N VAL A 133 -19.60 13.73 -0.57
CA VAL A 133 -19.04 12.38 -0.63
C VAL A 133 -18.16 12.24 -1.87
N HIS A 134 -16.92 11.81 -1.65
CA HIS A 134 -16.03 11.31 -2.68
C HIS A 134 -15.98 9.79 -2.58
N GLN A 135 -16.30 9.09 -3.68
CA GLN A 135 -16.43 7.64 -3.66
C GLN A 135 -15.06 6.95 -3.79
N ALA A 136 -14.94 5.78 -3.15
CA ALA A 136 -13.82 4.88 -3.41
C ALA A 136 -13.91 4.33 -4.84
N GLU A 137 -12.84 4.45 -5.62
CA GLU A 137 -12.78 4.07 -7.04
C GLU A 137 -11.43 3.42 -7.39
N VAL A 138 -11.41 2.65 -8.47
CA VAL A 138 -10.16 2.36 -9.19
C VAL A 138 -10.11 3.29 -10.40
N VAL A 139 -9.12 4.17 -10.45
CA VAL A 139 -8.91 5.15 -11.51
C VAL A 139 -7.84 4.68 -12.48
N PHE A 140 -7.95 5.07 -13.76
CA PHE A 140 -6.99 4.74 -14.81
C PHE A 140 -6.25 6.00 -15.23
N VAL A 141 -4.90 5.92 -15.21
CA VAL A 141 -4.01 7.08 -15.42
C VAL A 141 -3.00 6.74 -16.51
N GLU A 142 -2.88 7.58 -17.52
CA GLU A 142 -1.83 7.50 -18.53
C GLU A 142 -0.48 7.98 -17.95
N ARG A 143 0.61 7.64 -18.65
CA ARG A 143 1.97 8.00 -18.22
C ARG A 143 2.24 9.52 -18.14
N ASP A 144 1.46 10.31 -18.85
CA ASP A 144 1.53 11.78 -18.84
C ASP A 144 0.65 12.43 -17.76
N GLY A 145 -0.04 11.61 -16.94
CA GLY A 145 -0.93 12.07 -15.88
C GLY A 145 -2.39 12.23 -16.29
N THR A 146 -2.75 11.93 -17.53
CA THR A 146 -4.14 11.99 -17.98
C THR A 146 -4.97 10.91 -17.28
N VAL A 147 -5.98 11.31 -16.51
CA VAL A 147 -6.98 10.40 -15.92
C VAL A 147 -8.01 10.08 -17.01
N THR A 148 -8.09 8.82 -17.41
CA THR A 148 -8.92 8.37 -18.54
C THR A 148 -10.27 7.79 -18.15
N GLY A 149 -10.49 7.55 -16.86
CA GLY A 149 -11.75 7.03 -16.32
C GLY A 149 -11.58 6.36 -14.97
N ALA A 150 -12.68 5.86 -14.45
CA ALA A 150 -12.71 5.15 -13.19
C ALA A 150 -13.72 3.99 -13.21
N VAL A 151 -13.59 3.07 -12.26
CA VAL A 151 -14.58 2.02 -11.98
C VAL A 151 -14.86 1.97 -10.49
N ARG A 152 -16.14 1.95 -10.12
CA ARG A 152 -16.61 1.82 -8.74
C ARG A 152 -16.76 0.34 -8.35
N PRO A 153 -16.55 -0.01 -7.07
CA PRO A 153 -16.92 -1.30 -6.53
C PRO A 153 -18.45 -1.48 -6.55
N HIS A 154 -18.93 -2.60 -6.00
CA HIS A 154 -20.38 -2.87 -5.89
C HIS A 154 -21.09 -1.81 -5.03
N ALA A 155 -22.40 -1.63 -5.24
CA ALA A 155 -23.21 -0.59 -4.61
C ALA A 155 -23.16 -0.60 -3.06
N HIS A 156 -22.88 -1.72 -2.42
CA HIS A 156 -22.77 -1.78 -0.96
C HIS A 156 -21.47 -1.18 -0.40
N PHE A 157 -20.52 -0.77 -1.26
CA PHE A 157 -19.37 0.05 -0.88
C PHE A 157 -19.71 1.55 -0.85
N ALA A 158 -20.77 1.96 -1.57
CA ALA A 158 -21.05 3.37 -1.78
C ALA A 158 -21.26 4.11 -0.45
N MET A 159 -20.63 5.27 -0.34
CA MET A 159 -20.88 6.24 0.71
C MET A 159 -22.08 7.10 0.31
N THR A 160 -22.86 7.56 1.29
CA THR A 160 -24.00 8.44 1.06
C THR A 160 -23.96 9.61 2.04
N ALA A 161 -24.14 10.82 1.55
CA ALA A 161 -24.19 12.01 2.40
C ALA A 161 -25.27 11.87 3.50
N GLY A 162 -24.89 12.15 4.74
CA GLY A 162 -25.75 12.00 5.90
C GLY A 162 -25.97 10.55 6.39
N ASP A 163 -25.54 9.52 5.64
CA ASP A 163 -25.58 8.12 6.12
C ASP A 163 -24.21 7.73 6.68
N ARG A 164 -24.17 7.35 7.94
CA ARG A 164 -22.98 6.84 8.64
C ARG A 164 -23.16 5.35 9.03
N GLY A 165 -24.17 4.68 8.49
CA GLY A 165 -24.48 3.26 8.79
C GLY A 165 -24.04 2.27 7.73
N HIS A 166 -23.67 2.72 6.53
CA HIS A 166 -23.33 1.88 5.39
C HIS A 166 -22.16 2.46 4.57
N GLY A 167 -21.57 1.59 3.77
CA GLY A 167 -20.53 1.92 2.82
C GLY A 167 -19.13 1.90 3.40
N VAL A 168 -18.21 2.46 2.64
CA VAL A 168 -16.83 2.65 3.04
C VAL A 168 -16.76 3.64 4.22
N ARG A 169 -15.80 3.43 5.11
CA ARG A 169 -15.50 4.40 6.17
C ARG A 169 -14.73 5.57 5.58
N HIS A 170 -14.93 6.75 6.15
CA HIS A 170 -14.18 7.95 5.78
C HIS A 170 -12.68 7.67 5.87
N ASN A 171 -11.97 7.85 4.76
CA ASN A 171 -10.51 7.69 4.64
C ASN A 171 -9.98 6.32 5.10
N LEU A 172 -10.72 5.23 4.83
CA LEU A 172 -10.37 3.84 5.20
C LEU A 172 -10.97 2.88 4.16
N GLY A 173 -10.83 3.25 2.89
CA GLY A 173 -11.48 2.58 1.77
C GLY A 173 -10.60 1.61 0.99
N LEU A 174 -10.53 1.80 -0.35
CA LEU A 174 -9.73 0.96 -1.24
C LEU A 174 -8.25 1.35 -1.16
N GLU A 175 -7.55 0.72 -0.25
CA GLU A 175 -6.14 1.01 0.05
C GLU A 175 -5.18 0.24 -0.85
N SER A 176 -5.51 -0.99 -1.20
CA SER A 176 -4.61 -1.91 -1.90
C SER A 176 -5.08 -2.24 -3.30
N LEU A 177 -4.12 -2.47 -4.22
CA LEU A 177 -4.43 -2.88 -5.58
C LEU A 177 -3.36 -3.82 -6.13
N THR A 178 -3.78 -4.87 -6.84
CA THR A 178 -2.86 -5.70 -7.60
C THR A 178 -3.46 -6.14 -8.92
N ARG A 179 -2.60 -6.40 -9.91
CA ARG A 179 -3.00 -6.98 -11.17
C ARG A 179 -2.59 -8.44 -11.25
N THR A 180 -3.55 -9.31 -11.50
CA THR A 180 -3.32 -10.74 -11.67
C THR A 180 -2.68 -11.07 -13.03
N PRO A 181 -1.97 -12.21 -13.19
CA PRO A 181 -1.38 -12.60 -14.46
C PRO A 181 -2.40 -12.75 -15.61
N ASP A 182 -3.64 -13.09 -15.31
CA ASP A 182 -4.75 -13.20 -16.28
C ASP A 182 -5.46 -11.85 -16.54
N GLY A 183 -4.96 -10.76 -15.96
CA GLY A 183 -5.34 -9.39 -16.28
C GLY A 183 -6.48 -8.80 -15.48
N ARG A 184 -6.99 -9.48 -14.45
CA ARG A 184 -7.94 -8.90 -13.49
C ARG A 184 -7.22 -7.94 -12.54
N LEU A 185 -7.97 -6.99 -12.00
CA LEU A 185 -7.52 -6.19 -10.86
C LEU A 185 -8.18 -6.73 -9.59
N ILE A 186 -7.43 -6.80 -8.51
CA ILE A 186 -7.95 -7.13 -7.18
C ILE A 186 -7.58 -5.97 -6.26
N SER A 187 -8.56 -5.48 -5.52
CA SER A 187 -8.38 -4.44 -4.51
C SER A 187 -8.90 -4.91 -3.16
N GLY A 188 -8.41 -4.33 -2.10
CA GLY A 188 -8.87 -4.61 -0.74
C GLY A 188 -9.14 -3.33 0.03
N LEU A 189 -10.10 -3.41 0.95
CA LEU A 189 -10.39 -2.34 1.89
C LEU A 189 -9.35 -2.31 3.00
N GLU A 190 -8.96 -1.12 3.44
CA GLU A 190 -8.14 -0.95 4.64
C GLU A 190 -8.88 -1.45 5.88
N GLN A 191 -10.13 -1.00 6.05
CA GLN A 191 -10.99 -1.38 7.17
C GLN A 191 -12.34 -1.94 6.71
N PRO A 192 -13.08 -2.66 7.56
CA PRO A 192 -14.39 -3.20 7.22
C PRO A 192 -15.36 -2.12 6.75
N LEU A 193 -16.23 -2.43 5.78
CA LEU A 193 -17.41 -1.60 5.55
C LEU A 193 -18.19 -1.42 6.86
N ILE A 194 -18.87 -0.29 7.01
CA ILE A 194 -19.57 0.04 8.25
C ILE A 194 -20.55 -1.08 8.66
N GLN A 195 -21.27 -1.63 7.69
CA GLN A 195 -22.23 -2.74 7.89
C GLN A 195 -21.56 -4.12 8.07
N ASP A 196 -20.27 -4.26 7.75
CA ASP A 196 -19.56 -5.53 7.91
C ASP A 196 -19.00 -5.74 9.33
N GLY A 197 -18.97 -4.69 10.14
CA GLY A 197 -18.60 -4.81 11.55
C GLY A 197 -17.62 -3.74 12.01
N SER A 198 -17.01 -3.99 13.15
CA SER A 198 -16.07 -3.06 13.76
C SER A 198 -14.70 -3.13 13.10
N MET A 199 -13.99 -2.02 13.14
CA MET A 199 -12.56 -1.94 12.81
C MET A 199 -11.72 -2.87 13.68
N SER A 200 -10.49 -3.13 13.27
CA SER A 200 -9.51 -3.86 14.06
C SER A 200 -9.28 -3.16 15.41
N ASN A 201 -9.03 -3.95 16.45
CA ASN A 201 -8.59 -3.45 17.74
C ASN A 201 -7.62 -4.45 18.39
N THR A 202 -7.14 -4.19 19.60
CA THR A 202 -6.14 -5.03 20.27
C THR A 202 -6.61 -6.45 20.63
N THR A 203 -7.91 -6.73 20.54
CA THR A 203 -8.48 -8.06 20.87
C THR A 203 -8.96 -8.83 19.65
N ARG A 204 -9.27 -8.15 18.56
CA ARG A 204 -9.74 -8.77 17.30
C ARG A 204 -9.39 -7.92 16.09
N GLY A 205 -9.14 -8.57 14.96
CA GLY A 205 -9.03 -7.93 13.66
C GLY A 205 -10.38 -7.62 13.03
N GLY A 206 -10.41 -6.67 12.09
CA GLY A 206 -11.55 -6.37 11.26
C GLY A 206 -11.77 -7.41 10.15
N LEU A 207 -12.99 -7.55 9.67
CA LEU A 207 -13.31 -8.41 8.52
C LEU A 207 -13.52 -7.54 7.28
N VAL A 208 -12.52 -7.49 6.41
CA VAL A 208 -12.52 -6.65 5.20
C VAL A 208 -12.90 -7.43 3.95
N ARG A 209 -13.31 -6.71 2.91
CA ARG A 209 -13.59 -7.28 1.60
C ARG A 209 -12.41 -7.07 0.67
N LEU A 210 -12.09 -8.13 -0.08
CA LEU A 210 -11.28 -8.08 -1.29
C LEU A 210 -12.22 -8.13 -2.48
N ILE A 211 -12.03 -7.26 -3.46
CA ILE A 211 -12.90 -7.14 -4.62
C ILE A 211 -12.13 -7.31 -5.93
N GLU A 212 -12.69 -8.08 -6.84
CA GLU A 212 -12.20 -8.27 -8.19
C GLU A 212 -12.83 -7.27 -9.15
N PHE A 213 -12.03 -6.73 -10.07
CA PHE A 213 -12.50 -5.99 -11.24
C PHE A 213 -12.06 -6.71 -12.51
N VAL A 214 -13.00 -6.84 -13.45
CA VAL A 214 -12.82 -7.61 -14.69
C VAL A 214 -13.04 -6.71 -15.90
N ALA A 215 -12.07 -6.70 -16.82
CA ALA A 215 -12.24 -6.01 -18.09
C ALA A 215 -13.19 -6.79 -19.01
N ARG A 216 -14.26 -6.15 -19.49
CA ARG A 216 -15.23 -6.72 -20.41
C ARG A 216 -15.25 -5.92 -21.71
N ARG A 217 -15.23 -6.60 -22.86
CA ARG A 217 -15.15 -5.97 -24.19
C ARG A 217 -16.18 -4.88 -24.45
N SER A 218 -17.41 -5.04 -23.94
CA SER A 218 -18.53 -4.13 -24.21
C SER A 218 -18.86 -3.17 -23.07
N ALA A 219 -18.33 -3.42 -21.85
CA ALA A 219 -18.72 -2.67 -20.64
C ALA A 219 -17.52 -2.01 -19.91
N GLY A 220 -16.31 -2.14 -20.47
CA GLY A 220 -15.11 -1.67 -19.78
C GLY A 220 -14.82 -2.52 -18.52
N TRP A 221 -14.29 -1.89 -17.50
CA TRP A 221 -14.05 -2.52 -16.20
C TRP A 221 -15.33 -2.59 -15.38
N THR A 222 -15.57 -3.71 -14.74
CA THR A 222 -16.76 -3.95 -13.89
C THR A 222 -16.36 -4.72 -12.63
N PRO A 223 -17.01 -4.47 -11.48
CA PRO A 223 -16.81 -5.27 -10.28
C PRO A 223 -17.23 -6.73 -10.51
N GLY A 224 -16.51 -7.65 -9.89
CA GLY A 224 -16.66 -9.08 -10.02
C GLY A 224 -16.92 -9.76 -8.67
N ARG A 225 -16.15 -10.81 -8.36
CA ARG A 225 -16.26 -11.55 -7.10
C ARG A 225 -15.72 -10.74 -5.94
N GLU A 226 -16.18 -11.08 -4.75
CA GLU A 226 -15.62 -10.60 -3.51
C GLU A 226 -15.28 -11.75 -2.58
N TRP A 227 -14.25 -11.53 -1.74
CA TRP A 227 -13.87 -12.48 -0.70
C TRP A 227 -13.71 -11.73 0.63
N ALA A 228 -13.97 -12.45 1.72
CA ALA A 228 -13.76 -11.93 3.06
C ALA A 228 -12.34 -12.28 3.54
N TYR A 229 -11.63 -11.28 4.04
CA TYR A 229 -10.29 -11.36 4.61
C TYR A 229 -10.31 -10.89 6.07
N GLN A 230 -9.74 -11.70 6.97
CA GLN A 230 -9.64 -11.37 8.39
C GLN A 230 -8.30 -10.68 8.66
N LEU A 231 -8.34 -9.39 9.02
CA LEU A 231 -7.17 -8.67 9.53
C LEU A 231 -6.71 -9.26 10.86
N GLU A 232 -5.41 -9.10 11.19
CA GLU A 232 -4.92 -9.36 12.54
C GLU A 232 -5.47 -8.32 13.53
N PRO A 233 -5.52 -8.65 14.82
CA PRO A 233 -5.69 -7.63 15.85
C PRO A 233 -4.56 -6.58 15.78
N THR A 234 -4.86 -5.35 16.18
CA THR A 234 -3.85 -4.29 16.34
C THR A 234 -2.79 -4.74 17.36
N ALA A 235 -1.53 -4.65 16.98
CA ALA A 235 -0.43 -5.08 17.83
C ALA A 235 -0.40 -4.29 19.16
N VAL A 236 0.03 -4.96 20.22
CA VAL A 236 0.34 -4.32 21.50
C VAL A 236 1.86 -4.28 21.64
N VAL A 237 2.42 -3.08 21.66
CA VAL A 237 3.87 -2.85 21.72
C VAL A 237 4.22 -2.12 23.02
N PRO A 238 5.15 -2.65 23.85
CA PRO A 238 5.57 -1.98 25.09
C PRO A 238 6.05 -0.55 24.85
N GLY A 239 5.53 0.41 25.61
CA GLY A 239 5.85 1.83 25.49
C GLY A 239 4.95 2.60 24.52
N PHE A 240 4.06 1.92 23.78
CA PHE A 240 3.06 2.53 22.91
C PHE A 240 1.67 2.22 23.46
N SER A 241 0.85 3.24 23.69
CA SER A 241 -0.32 3.12 24.55
C SER A 241 -1.66 3.01 23.83
N SER A 242 -1.72 3.43 22.57
CA SER A 242 -2.97 3.41 21.79
C SER A 242 -2.68 3.42 20.29
N PRO A 243 -3.60 2.95 19.45
CA PRO A 243 -3.57 3.26 18.03
C PRO A 243 -3.54 4.77 17.79
N CYS A 244 -2.98 5.21 16.68
CA CYS A 244 -3.21 6.55 16.16
C CYS A 244 -4.72 6.72 15.92
N PRO A 245 -5.27 7.94 15.86
CA PRO A 245 -6.59 8.14 15.26
C PRO A 245 -6.58 7.49 13.87
N ASP A 246 -7.55 6.64 13.59
CA ASP A 246 -7.64 5.85 12.36
C ASP A 246 -6.44 4.90 12.08
N GLY A 247 -5.66 4.58 13.10
CA GLY A 247 -4.40 3.81 13.00
C GLY A 247 -4.50 2.36 13.49
N GLU A 248 -5.67 1.77 13.53
CA GLU A 248 -5.87 0.35 13.75
C GLU A 248 -5.14 -0.47 12.67
N ASN A 249 -4.91 -1.75 12.93
CA ASN A 249 -4.30 -2.62 11.94
C ASN A 249 -5.20 -2.74 10.71
N GLY A 250 -4.71 -2.31 9.56
CA GLY A 250 -5.38 -2.26 8.26
C GLY A 250 -4.61 -2.99 7.16
N LEU A 251 -5.27 -3.22 6.03
CA LEU A 251 -4.65 -3.73 4.82
C LEU A 251 -4.16 -2.54 3.99
N SER A 252 -2.83 -2.36 3.88
CA SER A 252 -2.25 -1.21 3.17
C SER A 252 -1.94 -1.50 1.70
N ASP A 253 -1.45 -2.72 1.36
CA ASP A 253 -1.23 -3.06 -0.04
C ASP A 253 -1.26 -4.57 -0.28
N MET A 254 -1.27 -4.96 -1.56
CA MET A 254 -1.32 -6.36 -1.97
C MET A 254 -0.56 -6.61 -3.27
N LEU A 255 -0.09 -7.87 -3.46
CA LEU A 255 0.65 -8.26 -4.65
C LEU A 255 0.27 -9.66 -5.13
N ALA A 256 -0.19 -9.80 -6.38
CA ALA A 256 -0.61 -11.07 -6.95
C ALA A 256 0.58 -12.00 -7.25
N LEU A 257 0.63 -13.15 -6.60
CA LEU A 257 1.63 -14.18 -6.85
C LEU A 257 1.24 -15.11 -8.02
N GLY A 258 -0.01 -15.09 -8.43
CA GLY A 258 -0.63 -16.05 -9.35
C GLY A 258 -1.35 -17.18 -8.61
N ASP A 259 -2.08 -18.03 -9.36
CA ASP A 259 -2.78 -19.20 -8.80
C ASP A 259 -3.76 -18.88 -7.65
N GLU A 260 -4.46 -17.75 -7.74
CA GLU A 260 -5.35 -17.25 -6.67
C GLU A 260 -4.63 -17.05 -5.33
N ARG A 261 -3.34 -16.68 -5.38
CA ARG A 261 -2.53 -16.34 -4.21
C ARG A 261 -2.05 -14.90 -4.31
N TRP A 262 -2.00 -14.24 -3.15
CA TRP A 262 -1.53 -12.86 -2.99
C TRP A 262 -0.62 -12.72 -1.78
N LEU A 263 0.29 -11.76 -1.80
CA LEU A 263 0.85 -11.18 -0.59
C LEU A 263 -0.06 -10.05 -0.14
N MET A 264 -0.26 -9.93 1.16
CA MET A 264 -1.03 -8.88 1.82
C MET A 264 -0.14 -8.18 2.82
N LEU A 265 -0.09 -6.86 2.73
CA LEU A 265 0.65 -5.99 3.64
C LEU A 265 -0.32 -5.42 4.68
N GLU A 266 -0.22 -5.86 5.93
CA GLU A 266 -0.95 -5.27 7.04
C GLU A 266 -0.06 -4.31 7.82
N ARG A 267 -0.57 -3.13 8.12
CA ARG A 267 0.12 -2.07 8.85
C ARG A 267 -0.80 -1.50 9.93
N ALA A 268 -0.23 -1.20 11.08
CA ALA A 268 -0.90 -0.42 12.13
C ALA A 268 -0.10 0.83 12.47
N CYS A 269 -0.74 1.80 13.13
CA CYS A 269 -0.09 2.97 13.70
C CYS A 269 -0.32 3.01 15.20
N LEU A 270 0.75 3.14 15.99
CA LEU A 270 0.71 3.19 17.45
C LEU A 270 1.35 4.48 17.96
N LEU A 271 0.64 5.22 18.82
CA LEU A 271 1.16 6.41 19.47
C LEU A 271 2.08 6.06 20.63
N GLY A 272 3.30 6.59 20.60
CA GLY A 272 4.23 6.56 21.72
C GLY A 272 4.04 7.73 22.70
N PRO A 273 4.96 7.87 23.66
CA PRO A 273 5.02 9.03 24.54
C PRO A 273 5.08 10.34 23.76
N PRO A 274 4.61 11.47 24.30
CA PRO A 274 4.67 12.77 23.64
C PRO A 274 6.10 13.09 23.16
N GLY A 275 6.22 13.49 21.87
CA GLY A 275 7.51 13.83 21.25
C GLY A 275 8.26 12.64 20.64
N THR A 276 7.71 11.42 20.71
CA THR A 276 8.25 10.27 19.97
C THR A 276 7.50 10.06 18.65
N PRO A 277 8.20 9.57 17.59
CA PRO A 277 7.50 9.14 16.37
C PRO A 277 6.48 8.03 16.67
N ALA A 278 5.45 7.93 15.85
CA ALA A 278 4.56 6.78 15.86
C ALA A 278 5.33 5.49 15.52
N TYR A 279 4.86 4.37 16.01
CA TYR A 279 5.39 3.04 15.70
C TYR A 279 4.44 2.33 14.76
N ASN A 280 4.95 1.81 13.66
CA ASN A 280 4.15 1.13 12.66
C ASN A 280 4.54 -0.35 12.59
N PRO A 281 3.87 -1.24 13.34
CA PRO A 281 4.00 -2.69 13.16
C PRO A 281 3.52 -3.08 11.76
N VAL A 282 4.35 -3.85 11.05
CA VAL A 282 4.06 -4.26 9.67
C VAL A 282 4.24 -5.76 9.52
N LYS A 283 3.24 -6.42 8.91
CA LYS A 283 3.27 -7.86 8.64
C LYS A 283 2.89 -8.16 7.20
N ILE A 284 3.56 -9.13 6.61
CA ILE A 284 3.23 -9.65 5.28
C ILE A 284 2.68 -11.06 5.41
N PHE A 285 1.53 -11.28 4.80
CA PHE A 285 0.86 -12.58 4.76
C PHE A 285 0.78 -13.10 3.33
N GLU A 286 0.98 -14.39 3.16
CA GLU A 286 0.54 -15.09 1.95
C GLU A 286 -0.91 -15.52 2.14
N VAL A 287 -1.74 -15.22 1.15
CA VAL A 287 -3.18 -15.46 1.17
C VAL A 287 -3.61 -16.24 -0.06
N SER A 288 -4.60 -17.11 0.08
CA SER A 288 -5.21 -17.84 -1.03
C SER A 288 -6.73 -17.77 -0.99
N SER A 289 -7.36 -17.41 -2.11
CA SER A 289 -8.81 -17.45 -2.27
C SER A 289 -9.36 -18.84 -2.60
N ARG A 290 -8.50 -19.85 -2.79
CA ARG A 290 -8.95 -21.21 -3.11
C ARG A 290 -9.84 -21.79 -2.01
N GLY A 291 -11.10 -22.04 -2.35
CA GLY A 291 -12.12 -22.55 -1.43
C GLY A 291 -12.80 -21.51 -0.56
N ALA A 292 -12.42 -20.23 -0.68
CA ALA A 292 -13.19 -19.14 -0.12
C ALA A 292 -14.49 -18.95 -0.90
N GLU A 293 -15.52 -18.45 -0.22
CA GLU A 293 -16.78 -18.17 -0.88
C GLU A 293 -16.82 -16.78 -1.50
N ASP A 294 -17.60 -16.64 -2.57
CA ASP A 294 -17.92 -15.34 -3.16
C ASP A 294 -18.98 -14.63 -2.31
N VAL A 295 -18.60 -13.51 -1.70
CA VAL A 295 -19.47 -12.71 -0.82
C VAL A 295 -20.05 -11.47 -1.52
N SER A 296 -19.87 -11.32 -2.84
CA SER A 296 -20.29 -10.13 -3.61
C SER A 296 -21.79 -9.83 -3.54
N ARG A 297 -22.61 -10.86 -3.27
CA ARG A 297 -24.07 -10.72 -3.13
C ARG A 297 -24.54 -10.49 -1.70
N LEU A 298 -23.62 -10.46 -0.74
CA LEU A 298 -23.96 -10.24 0.66
C LEU A 298 -23.92 -8.76 1.00
N PRO A 299 -25.05 -8.15 1.40
CA PRO A 299 -25.08 -6.73 1.74
C PRO A 299 -24.26 -6.40 3.01
N ALA A 300 -24.08 -7.39 3.89
CA ALA A 300 -23.27 -7.28 5.10
C ALA A 300 -22.65 -8.63 5.46
N LEU A 301 -21.44 -8.60 6.04
CA LEU A 301 -20.72 -9.80 6.52
C LEU A 301 -20.91 -10.04 8.02
N ALA A 302 -21.27 -9.02 8.78
CA ALA A 302 -21.42 -9.12 10.24
C ALA A 302 -22.32 -10.28 10.66
N GLY A 303 -21.86 -11.07 11.64
CA GLY A 303 -22.63 -12.18 12.22
C GLY A 303 -22.78 -13.43 11.31
N ARG A 304 -22.13 -13.45 10.16
CA ARG A 304 -22.18 -14.60 9.23
C ARG A 304 -21.07 -15.60 9.47
N SER A 305 -21.35 -16.86 9.23
CA SER A 305 -20.33 -17.92 9.15
C SER A 305 -19.88 -18.03 7.70
N LEU A 306 -18.64 -17.60 7.42
CA LEU A 306 -18.10 -17.46 6.05
C LEU A 306 -16.89 -18.37 5.86
N ARG A 307 -16.71 -18.88 4.63
CA ARG A 307 -15.44 -19.47 4.23
C ARG A 307 -14.49 -18.37 3.74
N LEU A 308 -13.64 -17.93 4.66
CA LEU A 308 -12.66 -16.86 4.42
C LEU A 308 -11.53 -17.33 3.48
N VAL A 309 -10.77 -16.39 2.94
CA VAL A 309 -9.48 -16.69 2.33
C VAL A 309 -8.53 -17.31 3.36
N LYS A 310 -7.68 -18.21 2.92
CA LYS A 310 -6.63 -18.81 3.78
C LYS A 310 -5.47 -17.84 3.90
N LYS A 311 -4.89 -17.72 5.10
CA LYS A 311 -3.86 -16.74 5.44
C LYS A 311 -2.70 -17.42 6.19
N ARG A 312 -1.46 -17.05 5.86
CA ARG A 312 -0.23 -17.51 6.52
C ARG A 312 0.75 -16.33 6.62
N LEU A 313 1.25 -16.06 7.83
CA LEU A 313 2.33 -15.07 8.03
C LEU A 313 3.61 -15.53 7.31
N VAL A 314 4.21 -14.64 6.52
CA VAL A 314 5.48 -14.87 5.82
C VAL A 314 6.59 -13.93 6.26
N LEU A 315 6.25 -12.77 6.82
CA LEU A 315 7.21 -11.85 7.43
C LEU A 315 6.52 -10.98 8.48
N ASP A 316 7.15 -10.87 9.63
CA ASP A 316 6.96 -9.78 10.58
C ASP A 316 8.16 -8.85 10.41
N VAL A 317 7.93 -7.61 9.91
CA VAL A 317 9.00 -6.66 9.59
C VAL A 317 9.81 -6.28 10.83
N ASP A 318 9.19 -6.30 12.01
CA ASP A 318 9.87 -6.03 13.28
C ASP A 318 11.04 -6.99 13.53
N THR A 319 10.98 -8.20 12.99
CA THR A 319 12.09 -9.17 13.10
C THR A 319 13.35 -8.74 12.33
N LEU A 320 13.22 -7.78 11.40
CA LEU A 320 14.33 -7.23 10.64
C LEU A 320 14.98 -6.03 11.34
N LEU A 321 14.25 -5.31 12.22
CA LEU A 321 14.72 -4.07 12.84
C LEU A 321 16.11 -4.16 13.48
N PRO A 322 16.47 -5.24 14.21
CA PRO A 322 17.81 -5.39 14.78
C PRO A 322 18.95 -5.46 13.75
N ARG A 323 18.62 -5.68 12.47
CA ARG A 323 19.58 -5.79 11.37
C ARG A 323 19.63 -4.53 10.52
N LEU A 324 18.73 -3.58 10.77
CA LEU A 324 18.59 -2.34 10.02
C LEU A 324 19.30 -1.20 10.75
N PRO A 325 19.68 -0.10 10.06
CA PRO A 325 20.24 1.08 10.69
C PRO A 325 19.33 1.65 11.79
N PRO A 326 19.88 2.37 12.79
CA PRO A 326 19.08 2.94 13.89
C PRO A 326 17.92 3.85 13.48
N LEU A 327 17.95 4.40 12.27
CA LEU A 327 16.86 5.19 11.69
C LEU A 327 15.53 4.41 11.56
N TRP A 328 15.57 3.09 11.64
CA TRP A 328 14.43 2.19 11.57
C TRP A 328 13.87 1.78 12.95
N ALA A 329 14.38 2.36 14.04
CA ALA A 329 14.11 1.88 15.40
C ALA A 329 12.62 1.90 15.80
N THR A 330 11.81 2.73 15.15
CA THR A 330 10.35 2.83 15.40
C THR A 330 9.50 2.17 14.33
N GLY A 331 10.12 1.42 13.41
CA GLY A 331 9.44 0.95 12.20
C GLY A 331 9.21 2.10 11.21
N SER A 332 8.63 1.77 10.10
CA SER A 332 8.28 2.74 9.04
C SER A 332 6.89 2.42 8.52
N ASN A 333 6.17 3.45 8.11
CA ASN A 333 4.81 3.36 7.59
C ASN A 333 4.82 2.73 6.18
N PHE A 334 5.10 1.42 6.08
CA PHE A 334 5.11 0.74 4.78
C PHE A 334 3.69 0.60 4.25
N GLU A 335 3.47 1.17 3.08
CA GLU A 335 2.20 1.16 2.37
C GLU A 335 2.32 0.62 0.95
N ALA A 336 3.48 0.72 0.32
CA ALA A 336 3.67 0.30 -1.06
C ALA A 336 4.40 -1.04 -1.19
N LEU A 337 3.87 -1.93 -2.05
CA LEU A 337 4.41 -3.27 -2.32
C LEU A 337 4.44 -3.56 -3.83
N ALA A 338 5.60 -3.87 -4.39
CA ALA A 338 5.74 -4.21 -5.81
C ALA A 338 6.73 -5.36 -6.03
N PHE A 339 6.67 -6.01 -7.21
CA PHE A 339 7.72 -6.95 -7.61
C PHE A 339 9.02 -6.19 -7.90
N GLY A 340 10.11 -6.64 -7.27
CA GLY A 340 11.47 -6.18 -7.54
C GLY A 340 12.11 -6.86 -8.77
N PRO A 341 13.33 -6.46 -9.15
CA PRO A 341 14.13 -7.20 -10.12
C PRO A 341 14.54 -8.56 -9.56
N PRO A 342 14.92 -9.55 -10.41
CA PRO A 342 15.46 -10.82 -9.91
C PRO A 342 16.58 -10.59 -8.88
N GLY A 343 16.56 -11.38 -7.82
CA GLY A 343 17.58 -11.35 -6.79
C GLY A 343 18.93 -11.89 -7.28
N PRO A 344 19.99 -11.82 -6.45
CA PRO A 344 21.35 -12.23 -6.83
C PRO A 344 21.47 -13.71 -7.23
N LEU A 345 20.56 -14.56 -6.78
CA LEU A 345 20.50 -15.99 -7.12
C LEU A 345 19.38 -16.29 -8.13
N GLY A 346 18.77 -15.27 -8.74
CA GLY A 346 17.67 -15.41 -9.69
C GLY A 346 16.28 -15.57 -9.04
N GLU A 347 16.18 -15.43 -7.71
CA GLU A 347 14.92 -15.53 -6.98
C GLU A 347 13.97 -14.36 -7.34
N ARG A 348 12.68 -14.62 -7.27
CA ARG A 348 11.67 -13.55 -7.32
C ARG A 348 11.83 -12.65 -6.09
N THR A 349 11.65 -11.37 -6.27
CA THR A 349 11.79 -10.41 -5.18
C THR A 349 10.61 -9.46 -5.10
N ILE A 350 10.49 -8.81 -3.96
CA ILE A 350 9.56 -7.72 -3.73
C ILE A 350 10.31 -6.50 -3.20
N LEU A 351 9.76 -5.34 -3.49
CA LEU A 351 10.18 -4.05 -2.97
C LEU A 351 9.04 -3.47 -2.13
N LEU A 352 9.35 -3.10 -0.89
CA LEU A 352 8.46 -2.33 -0.04
C LEU A 352 8.98 -0.90 0.03
N MET A 353 8.09 0.07 0.04
CA MET A 353 8.41 1.48 0.29
C MET A 353 7.43 2.04 1.33
N SER A 354 7.95 2.89 2.23
CA SER A 354 7.10 3.53 3.21
C SER A 354 6.64 4.89 2.73
N ASP A 355 5.43 5.23 3.11
CA ASP A 355 4.97 6.60 3.15
C ASP A 355 5.60 7.34 4.35
N ASP A 356 6.19 8.50 4.13
CA ASP A 356 6.70 9.38 5.19
C ASP A 356 5.69 10.48 5.55
N ASN A 357 4.45 10.41 4.99
CA ASN A 357 3.39 11.40 5.16
C ASN A 357 3.89 12.85 4.99
N LEU A 358 4.99 13.04 4.26
CA LEU A 358 5.71 14.31 4.15
C LEU A 358 6.01 14.97 5.51
N ARG A 359 6.05 14.19 6.62
CA ARG A 359 6.26 14.67 7.99
C ARG A 359 7.74 14.63 8.38
N PRO A 360 8.26 15.67 9.04
CA PRO A 360 9.69 15.74 9.43
C PRO A 360 10.15 14.61 10.35
N THR A 361 9.23 13.94 11.03
CA THR A 361 9.49 12.88 12.01
C THR A 361 9.45 11.46 11.42
N GLN A 362 9.11 11.35 10.14
CA GLN A 362 9.02 10.07 9.44
C GLN A 362 10.14 9.92 8.40
N THR A 363 10.28 8.74 7.85
CA THR A 363 11.35 8.40 6.89
C THR A 363 10.76 7.71 5.68
N THR A 364 11.28 8.02 4.50
CA THR A 364 11.07 7.18 3.32
C THR A 364 12.00 5.97 3.43
N ALA A 365 11.46 4.82 3.75
CA ALA A 365 12.18 3.57 3.95
C ALA A 365 11.91 2.60 2.79
N VAL A 366 12.92 1.84 2.39
CA VAL A 366 12.82 0.88 1.28
C VAL A 366 13.45 -0.45 1.68
N LEU A 367 12.71 -1.54 1.50
CA LEU A 367 13.18 -2.92 1.72
C LEU A 367 13.13 -3.72 0.43
N TRP A 368 14.21 -4.41 0.10
CA TRP A 368 14.26 -5.38 -0.99
C TRP A 368 14.36 -6.78 -0.42
N LEU A 369 13.38 -7.63 -0.72
CA LEU A 369 13.22 -8.94 -0.13
C LEU A 369 13.12 -10.02 -1.20
N ALA A 370 13.80 -11.15 -1.00
CA ALA A 370 13.60 -12.35 -1.83
C ALA A 370 12.38 -13.14 -1.33
N LEU A 371 11.57 -13.63 -2.27
CA LEU A 371 10.55 -14.63 -2.03
C LEU A 371 11.20 -16.00 -1.84
N PRO A 372 10.60 -16.91 -1.05
CA PRO A 372 11.08 -18.26 -0.85
C PRO A 372 11.05 -19.12 -2.11
#